data_e1fac1f0d8d612c86e02322bc8ce0152
#
_entry.id   e1fac1f0d8d612c86e02322bc8ce0152
#
_cell.length_a   1.000
_cell.length_b   1.000
_cell.length_c   1.000
_cell.angle_alpha   90.00
_cell.angle_beta   90.00
_cell.angle_gamma   90.00
#
_symmetry.space_group_name_H-M   'P 1'
#
loop_
_entity.id
_entity.type
_entity.pdbx_description
1 polymer ?
#
loop_
_entity_poly.entity_id
_entity_poly.type
_entity_poly.pdbx_seq_one_letter_code
_entity_poly.pdbx_strand_id
1 'polypeptide(L)'
;MISNVTNDALLEKRRRAMRAELLSHGQGAFGDKELLELLLYHGTRGDARALAARLYEELGSLDAILGSDRESLLRIEGVDEKCAALLTSVGTATELRGVRLGLMDRTPFTTYTVAGEYFADYFRDYNDYGVAVMLLDNSLRMLDALTVYNNTDLCYARVNPSRVIAPALRLKASAVITAHFHPNGPLFPSDGDRATNGAVTDALASLGVTHLEHFVVCGERYIGIMHHLKERFSACSEIYAFLQSKEDAIADGAEVDLI
;
A
#
# COMPACT_ATOMS: atom_id res chain seq x y z
N MET A 1 -15.82 -42.80 16.34
CA MET A 1 -16.43 -41.47 16.52
C MET A 1 -15.67 -40.55 17.51
N ILE A 2 -15.01 -41.05 18.53
CA ILE A 2 -14.32 -40.24 19.57
C ILE A 2 -13.03 -39.57 19.02
N SER A 3 -12.33 -40.18 18.05
CA SER A 3 -11.08 -39.63 17.50
C SER A 3 -11.26 -38.38 16.62
N ASN A 4 -12.38 -38.22 15.91
CA ASN A 4 -12.63 -37.04 15.06
C ASN A 4 -12.95 -35.78 15.88
N VAL A 5 -13.71 -35.91 16.96
CA VAL A 5 -14.06 -34.77 17.84
C VAL A 5 -12.84 -34.18 18.54
N THR A 6 -11.86 -35.02 18.89
CA THR A 6 -10.63 -34.58 19.52
C THR A 6 -9.70 -33.86 18.55
N ASN A 7 -9.68 -34.30 17.28
CA ASN A 7 -8.87 -33.69 16.22
C ASN A 7 -9.43 -32.30 15.84
N ASP A 8 -10.74 -32.18 15.65
CA ASP A 8 -11.40 -30.90 15.31
C ASP A 8 -11.20 -29.85 16.42
N ALA A 9 -11.27 -30.24 17.68
CA ALA A 9 -11.04 -29.36 18.81
C ALA A 9 -9.56 -28.85 18.84
N LEU A 10 -8.61 -29.73 18.51
CA LEU A 10 -7.20 -29.37 18.45
C LEU A 10 -6.91 -28.40 17.29
N LEU A 11 -7.48 -28.66 16.11
CA LEU A 11 -7.34 -27.79 14.94
C LEU A 11 -7.94 -26.39 15.23
N GLU A 12 -9.10 -26.32 15.84
CA GLU A 12 -9.70 -25.04 16.21
C GLU A 12 -8.90 -24.29 17.28
N LYS A 13 -8.32 -24.97 18.25
CA LYS A 13 -7.39 -24.36 19.21
C LYS A 13 -6.17 -23.75 18.52
N ARG A 14 -5.55 -24.48 17.59
CA ARG A 14 -4.40 -24.01 16.80
C ARG A 14 -4.78 -22.80 15.95
N ARG A 15 -5.92 -22.84 15.26
CA ARG A 15 -6.44 -21.74 14.46
C ARG A 15 -6.64 -20.46 15.29
N ARG A 16 -7.18 -20.57 16.51
CA ARG A 16 -7.33 -19.41 17.41
C ARG A 16 -6.00 -18.85 17.85
N ALA A 17 -5.04 -19.72 18.18
CA ALA A 17 -3.71 -19.31 18.60
C ALA A 17 -2.99 -18.55 17.48
N MET A 18 -3.02 -19.06 16.25
CA MET A 18 -2.40 -18.42 15.09
C MET A 18 -3.04 -17.06 14.79
N ARG A 19 -4.36 -16.93 14.87
CA ARG A 19 -5.02 -15.62 14.71
C ARG A 19 -4.61 -14.61 15.79
N ALA A 20 -4.53 -15.04 17.03
CA ALA A 20 -4.09 -14.18 18.13
C ALA A 20 -2.63 -13.74 17.93
N GLU A 21 -1.77 -14.63 17.50
CA GLU A 21 -0.36 -14.35 17.20
C GLU A 21 -0.22 -13.31 16.08
N LEU A 22 -0.95 -13.48 14.96
CA LEU A 22 -0.95 -12.52 13.86
C LEU A 22 -1.42 -11.13 14.31
N LEU A 23 -2.48 -11.06 15.12
CA LEU A 23 -3.02 -9.79 15.61
C LEU A 23 -2.10 -9.10 16.61
N SER A 24 -1.30 -9.85 17.37
CA SER A 24 -0.38 -9.31 18.37
C SER A 24 0.95 -8.85 17.79
N HIS A 25 1.50 -9.60 16.83
CA HIS A 25 2.85 -9.39 16.30
C HIS A 25 2.89 -8.95 14.83
N GLY A 26 1.76 -8.97 14.12
CA GLY A 26 1.66 -8.48 12.74
C GLY A 26 2.49 -9.28 11.74
N GLN A 27 3.12 -8.51 10.80
CA GLN A 27 3.89 -9.06 9.69
C GLN A 27 5.14 -9.74 10.19
N GLY A 28 5.48 -10.56 10.71
CA GLY A 28 6.71 -11.20 11.21
C GLY A 28 6.39 -12.33 12.18
N ALA A 29 5.09 -12.49 12.47
CA ALA A 29 4.63 -13.56 13.36
C ALA A 29 4.86 -14.94 12.76
N PHE A 30 4.85 -15.05 11.42
CA PHE A 30 4.86 -16.33 10.70
C PHE A 30 5.81 -16.34 9.51
N GLY A 31 6.34 -17.52 9.22
CA GLY A 31 6.89 -17.83 7.90
C GLY A 31 5.76 -18.13 6.89
N ASP A 32 6.15 -18.22 5.62
CA ASP A 32 5.23 -18.41 4.49
C ASP A 32 4.31 -19.62 4.64
N LYS A 33 4.83 -20.75 5.13
CA LYS A 33 4.03 -21.97 5.32
C LYS A 33 2.95 -21.81 6.39
N GLU A 34 3.26 -21.11 7.46
CA GLU A 34 2.31 -20.84 8.54
C GLU A 34 1.27 -19.81 8.10
N LEU A 35 1.69 -18.82 7.32
CA LEU A 35 0.75 -17.85 6.72
C LEU A 35 -0.21 -18.56 5.76
N LEU A 36 0.28 -19.46 4.92
CA LEU A 36 -0.56 -20.28 4.04
C LEU A 36 -1.53 -21.16 4.84
N GLU A 37 -1.05 -21.83 5.91
CA GLU A 37 -1.93 -22.61 6.81
C GLU A 37 -3.05 -21.73 7.35
N LEU A 38 -2.74 -20.52 7.81
CA LEU A 38 -3.74 -19.58 8.35
C LEU A 38 -4.76 -19.15 7.29
N LEU A 39 -4.34 -18.87 6.06
CA LEU A 39 -5.24 -18.57 4.94
C LEU A 39 -6.18 -19.74 4.65
N LEU A 40 -5.64 -20.95 4.59
CA LEU A 40 -6.38 -22.16 4.26
C LEU A 40 -7.44 -22.51 5.31
N TYR A 41 -7.33 -22.07 6.56
CA TYR A 41 -8.43 -22.18 7.53
C TYR A 41 -9.72 -21.50 7.08
N HIS A 42 -9.65 -20.57 6.13
CA HIS A 42 -10.81 -19.90 5.54
C HIS A 42 -11.27 -20.55 4.24
N GLY A 43 -10.40 -21.32 3.57
CA GLY A 43 -10.65 -21.95 2.27
C GLY A 43 -11.05 -23.42 2.35
N THR A 44 -10.64 -24.16 3.36
CA THR A 44 -10.91 -25.59 3.47
C THR A 44 -11.65 -25.96 4.76
N ARG A 45 -12.41 -27.07 4.69
CA ARG A 45 -12.99 -27.73 5.88
C ARG A 45 -12.09 -28.83 6.45
N GLY A 46 -11.04 -29.19 5.71
CA GLY A 46 -10.09 -30.23 6.09
C GLY A 46 -8.93 -29.70 6.92
N ASP A 47 -7.87 -30.52 7.00
CA ASP A 47 -6.63 -30.16 7.66
C ASP A 47 -5.84 -29.13 6.81
N ALA A 48 -5.96 -27.86 7.18
CA ALA A 48 -5.28 -26.75 6.51
C ALA A 48 -3.76 -26.90 6.52
N ARG A 49 -3.20 -27.50 7.57
CA ARG A 49 -1.75 -27.72 7.69
C ARG A 49 -1.26 -28.77 6.70
N ALA A 50 -1.98 -29.89 6.59
CA ALA A 50 -1.66 -30.94 5.64
C ALA A 50 -1.80 -30.43 4.20
N LEU A 51 -2.84 -29.63 3.92
CA LEU A 51 -3.04 -29.02 2.62
C LEU A 51 -1.94 -27.99 2.29
N ALA A 52 -1.55 -27.15 3.25
CA ALA A 52 -0.43 -26.21 3.06
C ALA A 52 0.86 -26.95 2.72
N ALA A 53 1.19 -28.03 3.42
CA ALA A 53 2.38 -28.83 3.15
C ALA A 53 2.34 -29.40 1.72
N ARG A 54 1.21 -29.95 1.29
CA ARG A 54 1.03 -30.50 -0.06
C ARG A 54 1.16 -29.43 -1.16
N LEU A 55 0.56 -28.26 -0.97
CA LEU A 55 0.70 -27.14 -1.90
C LEU A 55 2.17 -26.72 -2.05
N TYR A 56 2.94 -26.72 -0.96
CA TYR A 56 4.36 -26.43 -1.00
C TYR A 56 5.18 -27.53 -1.68
N GLU A 57 4.82 -28.80 -1.50
CA GLU A 57 5.47 -29.92 -2.20
C GLU A 57 5.28 -29.86 -3.70
N GLU A 58 4.07 -29.49 -4.15
CA GLU A 58 3.71 -29.43 -5.58
C GLU A 58 4.22 -28.15 -6.27
N LEU A 59 4.14 -27.00 -5.61
CA LEU A 59 4.37 -25.67 -6.22
C LEU A 59 5.63 -24.94 -5.70
N GLY A 60 6.22 -25.38 -4.61
CA GLY A 60 7.54 -24.94 -4.14
C GLY A 60 7.56 -23.69 -3.26
N SER A 61 6.74 -22.67 -3.51
CA SER A 61 6.75 -21.42 -2.75
C SER A 61 5.37 -20.79 -2.60
N LEU A 62 5.22 -19.88 -1.64
CA LEU A 62 3.97 -19.12 -1.47
C LEU A 62 3.66 -18.28 -2.71
N ASP A 63 4.66 -17.65 -3.31
CA ASP A 63 4.47 -16.86 -4.53
C ASP A 63 3.99 -17.73 -5.70
N ALA A 64 4.55 -18.92 -5.88
CA ALA A 64 4.10 -19.86 -6.91
C ALA A 64 2.66 -20.35 -6.65
N ILE A 65 2.30 -20.58 -5.39
CA ILE A 65 0.95 -20.99 -5.00
C ILE A 65 -0.06 -19.88 -5.29
N LEU A 66 0.24 -18.65 -4.88
CA LEU A 66 -0.64 -17.50 -5.08
C LEU A 66 -0.68 -17.02 -6.54
N GLY A 67 0.37 -17.26 -7.32
CA GLY A 67 0.45 -16.97 -8.75
C GLY A 67 -0.15 -18.06 -9.65
N SER A 68 -0.58 -19.19 -9.08
CA SER A 68 -1.16 -20.30 -9.87
C SER A 68 -2.57 -20.00 -10.32
N ASP A 69 -2.89 -20.43 -11.55
CA ASP A 69 -4.24 -20.37 -12.06
C ASP A 69 -5.18 -21.39 -11.37
N ARG A 70 -6.49 -21.12 -11.48
CA ARG A 70 -7.52 -21.94 -10.85
C ARG A 70 -7.44 -23.42 -11.26
N GLU A 71 -7.17 -23.71 -12.53
CA GLU A 71 -7.15 -25.08 -13.05
C GLU A 71 -5.97 -25.87 -12.47
N SER A 72 -4.81 -25.24 -12.36
CA SER A 72 -3.62 -25.83 -11.75
C SER A 72 -3.84 -26.12 -10.27
N LEU A 73 -4.46 -25.21 -9.54
CA LEU A 73 -4.80 -25.40 -8.13
C LEU A 73 -5.77 -26.56 -7.91
N LEU A 74 -6.81 -26.68 -8.74
CA LEU A 74 -7.82 -27.74 -8.63
C LEU A 74 -7.29 -29.16 -8.96
N ARG A 75 -6.12 -29.30 -9.57
CA ARG A 75 -5.47 -30.59 -9.79
C ARG A 75 -4.82 -31.15 -8.52
N ILE A 76 -4.59 -30.27 -7.52
CA ILE A 76 -3.93 -30.66 -6.28
C ILE A 76 -4.97 -31.29 -5.34
N GLU A 77 -4.68 -32.48 -4.86
CA GLU A 77 -5.59 -33.20 -3.97
C GLU A 77 -5.88 -32.41 -2.69
N GLY A 78 -7.14 -32.21 -2.39
CA GLY A 78 -7.62 -31.45 -1.22
C GLY A 78 -7.93 -30.00 -1.51
N VAL A 79 -7.64 -29.49 -2.72
CA VAL A 79 -8.04 -28.16 -3.17
C VAL A 79 -9.41 -28.26 -3.84
N ASP A 80 -10.41 -27.64 -3.26
CA ASP A 80 -11.75 -27.47 -3.83
C ASP A 80 -11.90 -26.06 -4.44
N GLU A 81 -13.05 -25.82 -5.09
CA GLU A 81 -13.38 -24.53 -5.71
C GLU A 81 -13.25 -23.35 -4.76
N LYS A 82 -13.65 -23.52 -3.51
CA LYS A 82 -13.59 -22.46 -2.51
C LYS A 82 -12.15 -22.14 -2.14
N CYS A 83 -11.33 -23.17 -2.00
CA CYS A 83 -9.90 -23.03 -1.71
C CYS A 83 -9.17 -22.38 -2.88
N ALA A 84 -9.41 -22.82 -4.11
CA ALA A 84 -8.83 -22.24 -5.31
C ALA A 84 -9.23 -20.77 -5.46
N ALA A 85 -10.52 -20.44 -5.29
CA ALA A 85 -11.00 -19.05 -5.34
C ALA A 85 -10.35 -18.16 -4.28
N LEU A 86 -10.17 -18.65 -3.06
CA LEU A 86 -9.48 -17.92 -2.00
C LEU A 86 -8.03 -17.61 -2.40
N LEU A 87 -7.26 -18.62 -2.80
CA LEU A 87 -5.85 -18.46 -3.16
C LEU A 87 -5.67 -17.54 -4.36
N THR A 88 -6.46 -17.70 -5.41
CA THR A 88 -6.45 -16.81 -6.58
C THR A 88 -6.82 -15.37 -6.20
N SER A 89 -7.83 -15.16 -5.34
CA SER A 89 -8.22 -13.82 -4.88
C SER A 89 -7.11 -13.13 -4.10
N VAL A 90 -6.45 -13.85 -3.20
CA VAL A 90 -5.31 -13.33 -2.43
C VAL A 90 -4.14 -13.02 -3.37
N GLY A 91 -3.83 -13.93 -4.31
CA GLY A 91 -2.79 -13.73 -5.32
C GLY A 91 -3.04 -12.47 -6.15
N THR A 92 -4.24 -12.33 -6.71
CA THR A 92 -4.66 -11.14 -7.46
C THR A 92 -4.55 -9.86 -6.63
N ALA A 93 -4.99 -9.88 -5.37
CA ALA A 93 -4.90 -8.72 -4.48
C ALA A 93 -3.44 -8.34 -4.20
N THR A 94 -2.55 -9.33 -4.05
CA THR A 94 -1.12 -9.13 -3.82
C THR A 94 -0.44 -8.56 -5.06
N GLU A 95 -0.76 -9.08 -6.23
CA GLU A 95 -0.27 -8.60 -7.52
C GLU A 95 -0.69 -7.16 -7.78
N LEU A 96 -1.99 -6.84 -7.63
CA LEU A 96 -2.52 -5.47 -7.76
C LEU A 96 -1.84 -4.51 -6.79
N ARG A 97 -1.61 -4.95 -5.55
CA ARG A 97 -0.87 -4.17 -4.58
C ARG A 97 0.58 -3.96 -5.02
N GLY A 98 1.26 -4.99 -5.52
CA GLY A 98 2.62 -4.93 -6.03
C GLY A 98 2.75 -3.93 -7.20
N VAL A 99 1.81 -3.97 -8.13
CA VAL A 99 1.75 -3.02 -9.25
C VAL A 99 1.54 -1.59 -8.73
N ARG A 100 0.59 -1.38 -7.83
CA ARG A 100 0.32 -0.05 -7.23
C ARG A 100 1.49 0.49 -6.41
N LEU A 101 2.26 -0.37 -5.77
CA LEU A 101 3.43 0.01 -4.98
C LEU A 101 4.68 0.21 -5.83
N GLY A 102 4.63 -0.04 -7.15
CA GLY A 102 5.83 -0.01 -8.00
C GLY A 102 6.93 -0.97 -7.53
N LEU A 103 6.56 -2.05 -6.79
CA LEU A 103 7.53 -3.00 -6.25
C LEU A 103 8.34 -3.72 -7.33
N MET A 104 7.86 -3.68 -8.57
CA MET A 104 8.60 -4.18 -9.74
C MET A 104 9.70 -3.21 -10.18
N ASP A 105 9.54 -1.92 -9.91
CA ASP A 105 10.53 -0.88 -10.17
C ASP A 105 10.88 -0.17 -8.86
N ARG A 106 12.08 -0.43 -8.33
CA ARG A 106 12.58 0.21 -7.11
C ARG A 106 13.07 1.64 -7.38
N THR A 107 12.54 2.29 -8.41
CA THR A 107 12.88 3.67 -8.75
C THR A 107 12.51 4.60 -7.59
N PRO A 108 13.42 5.41 -7.09
CA PRO A 108 13.10 6.38 -6.07
C PRO A 108 12.12 7.43 -6.61
N PHE A 109 11.17 7.86 -5.78
CA PHE A 109 10.25 8.96 -6.11
C PHE A 109 10.96 10.31 -5.90
N THR A 110 11.88 10.62 -6.79
CA THR A 110 12.78 11.77 -6.68
C THR A 110 12.30 12.99 -7.46
N THR A 111 11.27 12.84 -8.30
CA THR A 111 10.77 13.94 -9.10
C THR A 111 9.28 14.17 -8.91
N TYR A 112 8.87 15.42 -9.08
CA TYR A 112 7.46 15.84 -9.09
C TYR A 112 6.65 15.04 -10.11
N THR A 113 7.19 14.86 -11.32
CA THR A 113 6.52 14.16 -12.42
C THR A 113 6.26 12.70 -12.07
N VAL A 114 7.27 11.96 -11.62
CA VAL A 114 7.12 10.54 -11.27
C VAL A 114 6.08 10.35 -10.16
N ALA A 115 6.10 11.20 -9.14
CA ALA A 115 5.12 11.11 -8.05
C ALA A 115 3.71 11.51 -8.52
N GLY A 116 3.58 12.53 -9.34
CA GLY A 116 2.30 12.99 -9.87
C GLY A 116 1.66 11.97 -10.82
N GLU A 117 2.43 11.39 -11.74
CA GLU A 117 1.98 10.31 -12.64
C GLU A 117 1.55 9.07 -11.86
N TYR A 118 2.30 8.71 -10.82
CA TYR A 118 1.91 7.62 -9.94
C TYR A 118 0.52 7.86 -9.31
N PHE A 119 0.24 9.05 -8.79
CA PHE A 119 -1.05 9.34 -8.18
C PHE A 119 -2.17 9.47 -9.23
N ALA A 120 -1.89 9.95 -10.44
CA ALA A 120 -2.85 9.93 -11.53
C ALA A 120 -3.25 8.49 -11.89
N ASP A 121 -2.27 7.58 -11.93
CA ASP A 121 -2.52 6.15 -12.14
C ASP A 121 -3.22 5.49 -10.94
N TYR A 122 -2.82 5.83 -9.73
CA TYR A 122 -3.43 5.33 -8.49
C TYR A 122 -4.93 5.61 -8.42
N PHE A 123 -5.36 6.79 -8.89
CA PHE A 123 -6.75 7.21 -8.88
C PHE A 123 -7.52 6.92 -10.18
N ARG A 124 -6.94 6.24 -11.14
CA ARG A 124 -7.52 5.98 -12.47
C ARG A 124 -8.95 5.43 -12.41
N ASP A 125 -9.20 4.49 -11.50
CA ASP A 125 -10.50 3.81 -11.36
C ASP A 125 -11.38 4.42 -10.27
N TYR A 126 -10.99 5.56 -9.71
CA TYR A 126 -11.77 6.25 -8.69
C TYR A 126 -12.88 7.08 -9.33
N ASN A 127 -14.10 6.94 -8.80
CA ASN A 127 -15.27 7.72 -9.22
C ASN A 127 -15.69 8.75 -8.19
N ASP A 128 -15.17 8.68 -6.97
CA ASP A 128 -15.50 9.55 -5.84
C ASP A 128 -14.24 10.20 -5.26
N TYR A 129 -14.42 11.19 -4.39
CA TYR A 129 -13.33 11.82 -3.66
C TYR A 129 -12.52 10.78 -2.87
N GLY A 130 -11.23 10.84 -2.99
CA GLY A 130 -10.31 9.97 -2.28
C GLY A 130 -9.07 10.72 -1.86
N VAL A 131 -8.46 10.29 -0.75
CA VAL A 131 -7.14 10.77 -0.32
C VAL A 131 -6.23 9.57 -0.14
N ALA A 132 -5.08 9.64 -0.77
CA ALA A 132 -4.04 8.62 -0.68
C ALA A 132 -2.78 9.18 -0.04
N VAL A 133 -2.01 8.31 0.57
CA VAL A 133 -0.69 8.60 1.10
C VAL A 133 0.32 7.59 0.58
N MET A 134 1.46 8.09 0.11
CA MET A 134 2.64 7.32 -0.22
C MET A 134 3.66 7.51 0.88
N LEU A 135 4.17 6.42 1.41
CA LEU A 135 5.15 6.36 2.48
C LEU A 135 6.51 5.98 1.89
N LEU A 136 7.54 6.75 2.19
CA LEU A 136 8.85 6.60 1.59
C LEU A 136 9.92 6.35 2.68
N ASP A 137 10.93 5.57 2.33
CA ASP A 137 12.14 5.42 3.12
C ASP A 137 13.08 6.64 2.95
N ASN A 138 14.23 6.62 3.62
CA ASN A 138 15.24 7.67 3.52
C ASN A 138 15.98 7.74 2.17
N SER A 139 15.74 6.79 1.29
CA SER A 139 16.21 6.80 -0.10
C SER A 139 15.08 7.14 -1.07
N LEU A 140 13.97 7.68 -0.58
CA LEU A 140 12.74 8.02 -1.30
C LEU A 140 12.12 6.84 -2.05
N ARG A 141 12.36 5.60 -1.62
CA ARG A 141 11.72 4.41 -2.17
C ARG A 141 10.42 4.17 -1.45
N MET A 142 9.42 3.75 -2.21
CA MET A 142 8.09 3.50 -1.66
C MET A 142 8.10 2.30 -0.71
N LEU A 143 7.65 2.56 0.52
CA LEU A 143 7.39 1.55 1.55
C LEU A 143 5.95 1.03 1.43
N ASP A 144 5.01 1.94 1.20
CA ASP A 144 3.59 1.63 1.00
C ASP A 144 2.86 2.82 0.36
N ALA A 145 1.72 2.54 -0.28
CA ALA A 145 0.76 3.54 -0.70
C ALA A 145 -0.65 3.06 -0.36
N LEU A 146 -1.42 3.90 0.31
CA LEU A 146 -2.74 3.51 0.80
C LEU A 146 -3.74 4.66 0.74
N THR A 147 -5.01 4.31 0.54
CA THR A 147 -6.11 5.26 0.69
C THR A 147 -6.39 5.47 2.17
N VAL A 148 -6.28 6.72 2.62
CA VAL A 148 -6.55 7.11 4.01
C VAL A 148 -7.95 7.68 4.20
N TYR A 149 -8.57 8.07 3.11
CA TYR A 149 -9.94 8.57 3.10
C TYR A 149 -10.61 8.26 1.76
N ASN A 150 -11.80 7.71 1.84
CA ASN A 150 -12.69 7.50 0.70
C ASN A 150 -14.10 7.78 1.20
N ASN A 151 -14.75 8.86 0.74
CA ASN A 151 -16.08 9.23 1.17
C ASN A 151 -16.93 9.68 0.00
N THR A 152 -18.16 9.22 0.02
CA THR A 152 -19.25 9.64 -0.85
C THR A 152 -19.91 10.95 -0.41
N ASP A 153 -19.59 11.48 0.76
CA ASP A 153 -20.19 12.73 1.30
C ASP A 153 -19.36 13.97 0.94
N LEU A 154 -19.79 14.57 -0.12
CA LEU A 154 -19.76 15.97 -0.54
C LEU A 154 -18.75 16.94 0.11
N CYS A 155 -17.82 17.41 -0.68
CA CYS A 155 -17.21 18.75 -0.71
C CYS A 155 -16.12 19.14 0.29
N TYR A 156 -15.89 18.45 1.41
CA TYR A 156 -14.83 18.82 2.35
C TYR A 156 -14.20 17.60 3.01
N ALA A 157 -13.29 16.95 2.32
CA ALA A 157 -12.49 15.87 2.91
C ALA A 157 -11.47 16.46 3.91
N ARG A 158 -11.88 16.69 5.15
CA ARG A 158 -10.92 16.93 6.22
C ARG A 158 -10.26 15.59 6.58
N VAL A 159 -9.07 15.38 6.05
CA VAL A 159 -8.26 14.23 6.44
C VAL A 159 -7.84 14.41 7.90
N ASN A 160 -8.22 13.49 8.75
CA ASN A 160 -7.67 13.45 10.09
C ASN A 160 -6.16 13.10 9.98
N PRO A 161 -5.25 13.99 10.40
CA PRO A 161 -3.81 13.76 10.30
C PRO A 161 -3.35 12.42 10.87
N SER A 162 -4.04 11.89 11.90
CA SER A 162 -3.71 10.59 12.49
C SER A 162 -3.79 9.44 11.49
N ARG A 163 -4.62 9.53 10.44
CA ARG A 163 -4.72 8.51 9.39
C ARG A 163 -3.50 8.49 8.47
N VAL A 164 -2.77 9.58 8.38
CA VAL A 164 -1.49 9.67 7.67
C VAL A 164 -0.34 9.28 8.59
N ILE A 165 -0.37 9.78 9.82
CA ILE A 165 0.67 9.57 10.83
C ILE A 165 0.80 8.11 11.25
N ALA A 166 -0.31 7.43 11.53
CA ALA A 166 -0.28 6.06 12.05
C ALA A 166 0.46 5.08 11.11
N PRO A 167 0.17 5.03 9.80
CA PRO A 167 0.93 4.18 8.88
C PRO A 167 2.38 4.66 8.70
N ALA A 168 2.65 5.99 8.72
CA ALA A 168 4.00 6.50 8.61
C ALA A 168 4.90 6.04 9.77
N LEU A 169 4.40 6.11 10.99
CA LEU A 169 5.11 5.60 12.17
C LEU A 169 5.27 4.07 12.14
N ARG A 170 4.22 3.34 11.79
CA ARG A 170 4.24 1.88 11.72
C ARG A 170 5.30 1.37 10.76
N LEU A 171 5.46 2.00 9.61
CA LEU A 171 6.42 1.60 8.58
C LEU A 171 7.76 2.33 8.69
N LYS A 172 7.92 3.20 9.70
CA LYS A 172 9.13 4.01 9.91
C LYS A 172 9.48 4.83 8.66
N ALA A 173 8.46 5.42 8.03
CA ALA A 173 8.65 6.27 6.89
C ALA A 173 9.48 7.52 7.26
N SER A 174 10.42 7.89 6.41
CA SER A 174 11.21 9.11 6.55
C SER A 174 10.54 10.28 5.84
N ALA A 175 9.79 9.99 4.78
CA ALA A 175 9.07 11.00 4.01
C ALA A 175 7.69 10.49 3.59
N VAL A 176 6.81 11.43 3.27
CA VAL A 176 5.44 11.18 2.86
C VAL A 176 5.11 12.09 1.67
N ILE A 177 4.43 11.54 0.68
CA ILE A 177 3.72 12.32 -0.34
C ILE A 177 2.24 12.00 -0.20
N THR A 178 1.38 13.00 -0.26
CA THR A 178 -0.06 12.81 -0.20
C THR A 178 -0.72 13.28 -1.48
N ALA A 179 -1.89 12.75 -1.79
CA ALA A 179 -2.69 13.21 -2.91
C ALA A 179 -4.17 13.10 -2.60
N HIS A 180 -4.98 13.99 -3.18
CA HIS A 180 -6.42 13.82 -3.19
C HIS A 180 -6.97 13.92 -4.62
N PHE A 181 -8.05 13.17 -4.84
CA PHE A 181 -8.69 13.04 -6.14
C PHE A 181 -9.98 13.87 -6.22
N HIS A 182 -10.09 14.67 -7.29
CA HIS A 182 -11.29 15.41 -7.67
C HIS A 182 -11.96 14.73 -8.88
N PRO A 183 -13.05 13.98 -8.73
CA PRO A 183 -13.64 13.21 -9.84
C PRO A 183 -14.12 14.09 -11.01
N ASN A 184 -14.65 15.28 -10.73
CA ASN A 184 -15.14 16.22 -11.75
C ASN A 184 -14.82 17.68 -11.39
N GLY A 185 -13.87 17.88 -10.51
CA GLY A 185 -13.57 19.20 -9.96
C GLY A 185 -12.47 19.95 -10.72
N PRO A 186 -12.26 21.20 -10.34
CA PRO A 186 -11.09 21.94 -10.79
C PRO A 186 -9.81 21.29 -10.27
N LEU A 187 -8.75 21.37 -11.05
CA LEU A 187 -7.43 20.90 -10.65
C LEU A 187 -6.79 21.76 -9.53
N PHE A 188 -7.33 22.94 -9.28
CA PHE A 188 -6.80 23.88 -8.29
C PHE A 188 -7.24 23.49 -6.87
N PRO A 189 -6.31 23.59 -5.89
CA PRO A 189 -6.61 23.32 -4.49
C PRO A 189 -7.53 24.40 -3.92
N SER A 190 -8.52 23.95 -3.12
CA SER A 190 -9.37 24.82 -2.32
C SER A 190 -8.63 25.34 -1.06
N ASP A 191 -9.20 26.32 -0.38
CA ASP A 191 -8.66 26.78 0.93
C ASP A 191 -8.73 25.65 1.98
N GLY A 192 -9.74 24.77 1.89
CA GLY A 192 -9.85 23.59 2.74
C GLY A 192 -8.71 22.59 2.51
N ASP A 193 -8.31 22.38 1.25
CA ASP A 193 -7.20 21.50 0.89
C ASP A 193 -5.87 22.05 1.44
N ARG A 194 -5.67 23.38 1.31
CA ARG A 194 -4.47 24.04 1.85
C ARG A 194 -4.40 23.94 3.37
N ALA A 195 -5.51 24.17 4.07
CA ALA A 195 -5.59 24.07 5.53
C ALA A 195 -5.33 22.64 6.01
N THR A 196 -5.92 21.64 5.33
CA THR A 196 -5.69 20.22 5.62
C THR A 196 -4.24 19.82 5.38
N ASN A 197 -3.67 20.25 4.25
CA ASN A 197 -2.27 20.02 3.93
C ASN A 197 -1.34 20.59 5.00
N GLY A 198 -1.56 21.85 5.44
CA GLY A 198 -0.81 22.46 6.52
C GLY A 198 -0.86 21.65 7.81
N ALA A 199 -2.07 21.23 8.23
CA ALA A 199 -2.24 20.43 9.45
C ALA A 199 -1.52 19.06 9.38
N VAL A 200 -1.55 18.40 8.22
CA VAL A 200 -0.82 17.14 7.99
C VAL A 200 0.69 17.38 8.03
N THR A 201 1.16 18.43 7.37
CA THR A 201 2.59 18.79 7.34
C THR A 201 3.13 19.08 8.75
N ASP A 202 2.44 19.92 9.53
CA ASP A 202 2.85 20.26 10.89
C ASP A 202 2.88 19.02 11.80
N ALA A 203 1.90 18.15 11.65
CA ALA A 203 1.82 16.92 12.41
C ALA A 203 2.93 15.92 12.06
N LEU A 204 3.28 15.74 10.79
CA LEU A 204 4.39 14.92 10.34
C LEU A 204 5.74 15.49 10.77
N ALA A 205 5.92 16.79 10.64
CA ALA A 205 7.15 17.48 11.04
C ALA A 205 7.44 17.32 12.54
N SER A 206 6.42 17.34 13.39
CA SER A 206 6.56 17.10 14.83
C SER A 206 7.12 15.71 15.17
N LEU A 207 7.05 14.78 14.24
CA LEU A 207 7.50 13.39 14.35
C LEU A 207 8.80 13.13 13.58
N GLY A 208 9.40 14.15 12.99
CA GLY A 208 10.59 14.01 12.16
C GLY A 208 10.35 13.35 10.80
N VAL A 209 9.10 13.33 10.32
CA VAL A 209 8.73 12.81 9.01
C VAL A 209 8.53 13.97 8.04
N THR A 210 9.19 13.94 6.90
CA THR A 210 9.10 15.00 5.90
C THR A 210 7.86 14.83 5.02
N HIS A 211 7.01 15.86 4.92
CA HIS A 211 5.94 15.90 3.92
C HIS A 211 6.49 16.58 2.66
N LEU A 212 6.75 15.79 1.61
CA LEU A 212 7.44 16.26 0.41
C LEU A 212 6.51 17.05 -0.52
N GLU A 213 5.31 16.56 -0.75
CA GLU A 213 4.34 17.18 -1.65
C GLU A 213 2.92 16.72 -1.33
N HIS A 214 1.95 17.53 -1.75
CA HIS A 214 0.55 17.16 -1.80
C HIS A 214 -0.04 17.44 -3.18
N PHE A 215 -0.51 16.40 -3.87
CA PHE A 215 -1.09 16.51 -5.20
C PHE A 215 -2.61 16.63 -5.16
N VAL A 216 -3.14 17.51 -6.01
CA VAL A 216 -4.54 17.48 -6.46
C VAL A 216 -4.57 16.74 -7.78
N VAL A 217 -5.37 15.69 -7.89
CA VAL A 217 -5.48 14.84 -9.08
C VAL A 217 -6.88 14.92 -9.67
N CYS A 218 -6.98 15.04 -11.00
CA CYS A 218 -8.25 15.02 -11.72
C CYS A 218 -8.05 14.32 -13.08
N GLY A 219 -8.49 13.07 -13.19
CA GLY A 219 -8.17 12.21 -14.32
C GLY A 219 -6.67 11.98 -14.42
N GLU A 220 -6.09 12.21 -15.60
CA GLU A 220 -4.65 12.09 -15.83
C GLU A 220 -3.86 13.36 -15.44
N ARG A 221 -4.53 14.41 -15.00
CA ARG A 221 -3.90 15.69 -14.65
C ARG A 221 -3.68 15.81 -13.15
N TYR A 222 -2.59 16.43 -12.76
CA TYR A 222 -2.24 16.67 -11.37
C TYR A 222 -1.54 18.02 -11.18
N ILE A 223 -1.62 18.56 -9.96
CA ILE A 223 -0.89 19.75 -9.52
C ILE A 223 -0.49 19.61 -8.07
N GLY A 224 0.73 19.99 -7.73
CA GLY A 224 1.23 20.00 -6.35
C GLY A 224 0.85 21.30 -5.63
N ILE A 225 0.40 21.18 -4.39
CA ILE A 225 0.05 22.33 -3.54
C ILE A 225 1.31 22.99 -3.00
N MET A 226 2.31 22.22 -2.61
CA MET A 226 3.51 22.73 -1.94
C MET A 226 4.42 23.45 -2.94
N HIS A 227 4.38 23.05 -4.20
CA HIS A 227 5.07 23.73 -5.29
C HIS A 227 4.64 25.19 -5.44
N HIS A 228 3.40 25.53 -5.07
CA HIS A 228 2.87 26.89 -5.06
C HIS A 228 3.06 27.61 -3.72
N LEU A 229 3.50 26.90 -2.67
CA LEU A 229 3.69 27.43 -1.32
C LEU A 229 5.17 27.58 -0.94
N LYS A 230 6.05 27.86 -1.90
CA LYS A 230 7.52 27.95 -1.77
C LYS A 230 8.04 28.73 -0.54
N GLU A 231 7.21 29.55 0.10
CA GLU A 231 7.64 30.47 1.15
C GLU A 231 7.57 29.93 2.58
N ARG A 232 7.04 28.71 2.82
CA ARG A 232 6.76 28.22 4.19
C ARG A 232 7.62 27.10 4.74
N PHE A 233 8.53 26.49 3.96
CA PHE A 233 9.17 25.24 4.41
C PHE A 233 10.70 25.31 4.38
N SER A 234 11.30 25.86 5.44
CA SER A 234 12.77 25.86 5.61
C SER A 234 13.39 24.48 5.90
N ALA A 235 12.63 23.55 6.46
CA ALA A 235 13.14 22.21 6.78
C ALA A 235 13.10 21.23 5.60
N CYS A 236 12.20 21.43 4.61
CA CYS A 236 12.15 20.65 3.38
C CYS A 236 12.93 21.30 2.22
N SER A 237 13.47 22.50 2.42
CA SER A 237 14.05 23.31 1.35
C SER A 237 15.25 22.63 0.67
N GLU A 238 16.04 21.87 1.40
CA GLU A 238 17.23 21.20 0.83
C GLU A 238 16.85 20.00 -0.05
N ILE A 239 15.92 19.16 0.41
CA ILE A 239 15.42 18.03 -0.37
C ILE A 239 14.65 18.56 -1.57
N TYR A 240 13.84 19.59 -1.38
CA TYR A 240 13.04 20.18 -2.44
C TYR A 240 13.90 20.91 -3.48
N ALA A 241 14.92 21.65 -3.05
CA ALA A 241 15.91 22.29 -3.94
C ALA A 241 16.71 21.23 -4.71
N PHE A 242 17.06 20.12 -4.07
CA PHE A 242 17.69 18.98 -4.72
C PHE A 242 16.78 18.34 -5.77
N LEU A 243 15.51 18.10 -5.46
CA LEU A 243 14.53 17.54 -6.38
C LEU A 243 14.30 18.47 -7.58
N GLN A 244 14.12 19.79 -7.35
CA GLN A 244 13.99 20.78 -8.42
C GLN A 244 15.25 20.90 -9.31
N SER A 245 16.44 20.88 -8.71
CA SER A 245 17.67 20.94 -9.50
C SER A 245 17.82 19.74 -10.43
N LYS A 246 17.27 18.58 -10.05
CA LYS A 246 17.25 17.37 -10.87
C LYS A 246 16.19 17.46 -11.99
N GLU A 247 15.01 18.00 -11.71
CA GLU A 247 13.96 18.25 -12.72
C GLU A 247 14.42 19.25 -13.79
N ASP A 248 15.04 20.35 -13.38
CA ASP A 248 15.58 21.35 -14.30
C ASP A 248 16.69 20.74 -15.18
N ALA A 249 17.55 19.89 -14.61
CA ALA A 249 18.60 19.21 -15.36
C ALA A 249 18.05 18.20 -16.37
N ILE A 250 16.98 17.48 -16.03
CA ILE A 250 16.30 16.54 -16.95
C ILE A 250 15.57 17.30 -18.05
N ALA A 251 14.93 18.43 -17.75
CA ALA A 251 14.27 19.28 -18.71
C ALA A 251 15.27 19.87 -19.74
N ASP A 252 16.51 20.11 -19.33
CA ASP A 252 17.62 20.56 -20.16
C ASP A 252 18.34 19.42 -20.92
N GLY A 253 17.86 18.19 -20.82
CA GLY A 253 18.38 17.02 -21.54
C GLY A 253 19.68 16.43 -20.97
N ALA A 254 20.01 16.72 -19.73
CA ALA A 254 21.16 16.13 -19.05
C ALA A 254 20.80 14.74 -18.52
N GLU A 255 21.65 13.74 -18.77
CA GLU A 255 21.64 12.49 -18.03
C GLU A 255 22.06 12.77 -16.59
N VAL A 256 21.15 12.59 -15.64
CA VAL A 256 21.39 12.81 -14.23
C VAL A 256 21.57 11.48 -13.54
N ASP A 257 22.81 11.17 -13.13
CA ASP A 257 23.09 10.05 -12.23
C ASP A 257 22.34 10.24 -10.90
N LEU A 258 21.44 9.35 -10.63
CA LEU A 258 20.70 9.26 -9.38
C LEU A 258 21.52 8.39 -8.42
N ILE A 259 22.34 9.02 -7.58
CA ILE A 259 23.02 8.33 -6.47
C ILE A 259 22.03 8.10 -5.32
#